data_28d1d11c26959f6184d9e4bc3e78b9e5
#
_entry.id   28d1d11c26959f6184d9e4bc3e78b9e5
#
_cell.length_a   1.000
_cell.length_b   1.000
_cell.length_c   1.000
_cell.angle_alpha   90.00
_cell.angle_beta   90.00
_cell.angle_gamma   90.00
#
_symmetry.space_group_name_H-M   'P 1'
#
loop_
_entity.id
_entity.type
_entity.pdbx_description
1 polymer ?
#
loop_
_entity_poly.entity_id
_entity_poly.type
_entity_poly.pdbx_seq_one_letter_code
_entity_poly.pdbx_strand_id
1 'polypeptide(L)'
;MRIMMLVGAALLLGGCQLFGVGAPQTLHYRCGTLPLTVQQDNSQRQVRMVLDGRALTLRQTVSASGVRYSDGQYTFWSKGDGAFVERDGHIIVNDCLLQPAPVLSL
;
A
#
# COMPACT_ATOMS: atom_id res chain seq x y z
N MET A 1 25.55 43.01 -31.53
CA MET A 1 25.37 42.48 -31.37
C MET A 1 24.82 41.54 -30.77
N ARG A 2 24.59 41.38 -30.64
CA ARG A 2 24.24 40.54 -30.20
C ARG A 2 23.75 39.75 -29.48
N ILE A 3 23.38 39.25 -29.18
CA ILE A 3 23.02 38.54 -28.66
C ILE A 3 22.51 37.74 -28.10
N MET A 4 22.31 37.41 -27.90
CA MET A 4 21.93 36.62 -27.46
C MET A 4 21.36 35.83 -26.88
N MET A 5 21.11 35.39 -26.63
CA MET A 5 20.69 34.64 -26.21
C MET A 5 20.18 33.85 -25.61
N LEU A 6 19.87 33.48 -25.35
CA LEU A 6 19.49 32.70 -24.94
C LEU A 6 18.91 31.93 -24.36
N VAL A 7 18.65 31.52 -24.01
CA VAL A 7 18.21 30.87 -23.62
C VAL A 7 17.66 30.05 -23.00
N GLY A 8 17.43 29.73 -22.68
CA GLY A 8 17.10 29.06 -22.02
C GLY A 8 16.38 28.08 -21.80
N ALA A 9 16.20 27.72 -21.51
CA ALA A 9 15.69 26.94 -21.41
C ALA A 9 15.32 26.13 -20.57
N ALA A 10 15.12 25.82 -20.18
CA ALA A 10 14.93 25.17 -19.36
C ALA A 10 14.12 24.25 -19.03
N LEU A 11 13.87 24.08 -18.86
CA LEU A 11 13.29 23.42 -18.60
C LEU A 11 12.81 22.53 -18.04
N LEU A 12 12.50 22.22 -17.62
CA LEU A 12 12.05 21.53 -17.15
C LEU A 12 11.71 20.54 -16.78
N LEU A 13 11.44 20.23 -16.54
CA LEU A 13 11.26 19.32 -16.30
C LEU A 13 10.80 18.61 -15.49
N GLY A 14 10.80 18.40 -14.90
CA GLY A 14 10.63 17.64 -13.97
C GLY A 14 9.39 17.13 -13.75
N GLY A 15 8.52 17.23 -14.26
CA GLY A 15 7.32 16.77 -13.91
C GLY A 15 7.22 15.41 -13.85
N CYS A 16 8.01 14.70 -14.27
CA CYS A 16 7.75 13.41 -14.35
C CYS A 16 7.51 12.77 -13.13
N GLN A 17 7.97 13.18 -12.16
CA GLN A 17 7.82 12.44 -11.05
C GLN A 17 6.55 12.42 -10.61
N LEU A 18 5.75 13.11 -11.14
CA LEU A 18 4.55 13.08 -10.69
C LEU A 18 3.92 11.89 -10.79
N PHE A 19 4.20 11.10 -11.49
CA PHE A 19 3.44 10.00 -11.64
C PHE A 19 3.62 9.16 -10.64
N GLY A 20 3.47 9.24 -9.64
CA GLY A 20 3.47 8.47 -8.64
C GLY A 20 3.24 7.11 -8.77
N VAL A 21 3.66 6.53 -9.67
CA VAL A 21 3.36 5.26 -9.86
C VAL A 21 3.88 4.58 -8.75
N GLY A 22 4.17 4.21 -8.03
CA GLY A 22 4.64 3.52 -6.99
C GLY A 22 4.42 4.13 -5.69
N ALA A 23 3.68 5.16 -5.61
CA ALA A 23 3.45 5.79 -4.37
C ALA A 23 2.68 4.86 -3.45
N PRO A 24 3.09 4.67 -2.23
CA PRO A 24 2.37 3.79 -1.34
C PRO A 24 0.99 4.32 -1.03
N GLN A 25 0.05 3.43 -0.83
CA GLN A 25 -1.26 3.78 -0.47
C GLN A 25 -1.55 3.31 0.92
N THR A 26 -2.29 4.05 1.71
CA THR A 26 -2.67 3.61 3.05
C THR A 26 -4.08 3.08 3.00
N LEU A 27 -4.25 1.84 3.38
CA LEU A 27 -5.54 1.20 3.39
C LEU A 27 -5.98 1.03 4.83
N HIS A 28 -7.21 1.45 5.12
CA HIS A 28 -7.72 1.33 6.46
C HIS A 28 -8.79 0.26 6.48
N TYR A 29 -8.58 -0.78 7.25
CA TYR A 29 -9.55 -1.85 7.38
C TYR A 29 -10.16 -1.85 8.76
N ARG A 30 -11.36 -2.33 8.86
CA ARG A 30 -11.97 -2.56 10.16
C ARG A 30 -12.24 -4.04 10.26
N CYS A 31 -11.64 -4.70 11.22
CA CYS A 31 -11.76 -6.12 11.39
C CYS A 31 -12.56 -6.36 12.66
N GLY A 32 -13.87 -6.43 12.50
CA GLY A 32 -14.75 -6.43 13.66
C GLY A 32 -14.62 -5.07 14.34
N THR A 33 -14.09 -5.01 15.52
CA THR A 33 -13.87 -3.74 16.19
C THR A 33 -12.41 -3.32 16.15
N LEU A 34 -11.56 -4.10 15.50
CA LEU A 34 -10.15 -3.81 15.47
C LEU A 34 -9.80 -3.05 14.22
N PRO A 35 -9.19 -1.89 14.32
CA PRO A 35 -8.74 -1.20 13.14
C PRO A 35 -7.39 -1.76 12.69
N LEU A 36 -7.20 -1.89 11.41
CA LEU A 36 -5.95 -2.39 10.85
C LEU A 36 -5.53 -1.47 9.72
N THR A 37 -4.37 -0.88 9.82
CA THR A 37 -3.86 0.01 8.80
C THR A 37 -2.77 -0.70 8.02
N VAL A 38 -2.90 -0.74 6.71
CA VAL A 38 -1.97 -1.44 5.85
C VAL A 38 -1.41 -0.44 4.86
N GLN A 39 -0.09 -0.38 4.75
CA GLN A 39 0.52 0.47 3.75
C GLN A 39 0.90 -0.40 2.58
N GLN A 40 0.29 -0.17 1.42
CA GLN A 40 0.51 -0.99 0.26
C GLN A 40 1.45 -0.29 -0.68
N ASP A 41 2.55 -0.92 -1.04
CA ASP A 41 3.52 -0.37 -1.95
C ASP A 41 3.58 -1.27 -3.16
N ASN A 42 2.85 -0.90 -4.21
CA ASN A 42 2.78 -1.74 -5.38
C ASN A 42 4.08 -1.75 -6.16
N SER A 43 4.91 -0.74 -6.05
CA SER A 43 6.16 -0.74 -6.77
C SER A 43 7.10 -1.77 -6.18
N GLN A 44 6.99 -2.08 -4.90
CA GLN A 44 7.81 -3.07 -4.27
C GLN A 44 7.05 -4.37 -4.08
N ARG A 45 5.78 -4.39 -4.46
CA ARG A 45 4.93 -5.57 -4.31
C ARG A 45 4.93 -6.02 -2.87
N GLN A 46 4.69 -5.12 -1.95
CA GLN A 46 4.70 -5.47 -0.55
C GLN A 46 3.68 -4.65 0.22
N VAL A 47 3.34 -5.10 1.39
CA VAL A 47 2.52 -4.33 2.32
C VAL A 47 3.26 -4.26 3.64
N ARG A 48 3.01 -3.19 4.38
CA ARG A 48 3.57 -3.03 5.71
C ARG A 48 2.45 -2.76 6.67
N MET A 49 2.53 -3.30 7.85
CA MET A 49 1.53 -3.08 8.87
C MET A 49 2.15 -3.33 10.23
N VAL A 50 1.49 -2.85 11.27
CA VAL A 50 1.91 -3.13 12.62
C VAL A 50 0.87 -4.06 13.21
N LEU A 51 1.29 -5.19 13.71
CA LEU A 51 0.40 -6.17 14.28
C LEU A 51 1.09 -6.84 15.44
N ASP A 52 0.40 -7.06 16.52
CA ASP A 52 0.97 -7.67 17.71
C ASP A 52 2.17 -6.85 18.18
N GLY A 53 2.15 -5.55 18.01
CA GLY A 53 3.25 -4.70 18.43
C GLY A 53 4.48 -4.81 17.56
N ARG A 54 4.38 -5.45 16.40
CA ARG A 54 5.53 -5.65 15.54
C ARG A 54 5.28 -5.02 14.19
N ALA A 55 6.30 -4.42 13.64
CA ALA A 55 6.22 -3.87 12.30
C ALA A 55 6.50 -4.99 11.33
N LEU A 56 5.56 -5.28 10.45
CA LEU A 56 5.68 -6.37 9.50
C LEU A 56 5.83 -5.83 8.09
N THR A 57 6.65 -6.49 7.29
CA THR A 57 6.75 -6.21 5.86
C THR A 57 6.53 -7.53 5.16
N LEU A 58 5.44 -7.61 4.39
CA LEU A 58 5.06 -8.85 3.74
C LEU A 58 5.16 -8.66 2.24
N ARG A 59 5.68 -9.65 1.53
CA ARG A 59 5.85 -9.55 0.10
C ARG A 59 4.79 -10.32 -0.63
N GLN A 60 4.41 -9.83 -1.78
CA GLN A 60 3.38 -10.48 -2.57
C GLN A 60 3.79 -11.86 -3.00
N THR A 61 2.91 -12.81 -2.87
CA THR A 61 3.16 -14.19 -3.28
C THR A 61 2.08 -14.62 -4.24
N VAL A 62 2.26 -15.75 -4.87
CA VAL A 62 1.29 -16.24 -5.83
C VAL A 62 0.02 -16.66 -5.13
N SER A 63 -1.11 -16.32 -5.69
CA SER A 63 -2.40 -16.69 -5.13
C SER A 63 -3.37 -16.99 -6.26
N ALA A 64 -4.21 -17.97 -6.06
CA ALA A 64 -5.21 -18.32 -7.07
C ALA A 64 -6.32 -17.30 -7.09
N SER A 65 -6.60 -16.61 -6.02
CA SER A 65 -7.62 -15.59 -6.01
C SER A 65 -7.22 -14.55 -4.99
N GLY A 66 -7.54 -13.31 -5.26
CA GLY A 66 -7.16 -12.22 -4.39
C GLY A 66 -5.68 -11.94 -4.46
N VAL A 67 -5.19 -11.17 -3.53
CA VAL A 67 -3.80 -10.80 -3.46
C VAL A 67 -3.26 -11.24 -2.12
N ARG A 68 -2.14 -11.92 -2.13
CA ARG A 68 -1.61 -12.50 -0.93
C ARG A 68 -0.22 -11.99 -0.68
N TYR A 69 0.09 -11.59 0.53
CA TYR A 69 1.41 -11.12 0.91
C TYR A 69 1.87 -11.90 2.13
N SER A 70 3.11 -12.29 2.18
CA SER A 70 3.58 -13.13 3.28
C SER A 70 5.04 -12.89 3.59
N ASP A 71 5.45 -13.16 4.81
CA ASP A 71 6.85 -13.16 5.17
C ASP A 71 7.28 -14.55 5.67
N GLY A 72 6.43 -15.54 5.43
CA GLY A 72 6.70 -16.88 5.91
C GLY A 72 6.01 -17.19 7.23
N GLN A 73 5.70 -16.20 8.01
CA GLN A 73 5.00 -16.41 9.27
C GLN A 73 3.65 -15.73 9.23
N TYR A 74 3.59 -14.48 8.82
CA TYR A 74 2.33 -13.75 8.71
C TYR A 74 1.92 -13.69 7.25
N THR A 75 0.64 -13.79 6.98
CA THR A 75 0.09 -13.67 5.64
C THR A 75 -1.10 -12.72 5.67
N PHE A 76 -1.08 -11.73 4.79
CA PHE A 76 -2.20 -10.81 4.63
C PHE A 76 -2.83 -11.16 3.30
N TRP A 77 -4.10 -11.51 3.30
CA TRP A 77 -4.77 -11.95 2.10
C TRP A 77 -5.96 -11.04 1.87
N SER A 78 -5.99 -10.34 0.75
CA SER A 78 -7.09 -9.46 0.45
C SER A 78 -7.83 -9.91 -0.78
N LYS A 79 -9.15 -9.82 -0.78
CA LYS A 79 -9.98 -10.17 -1.88
C LYS A 79 -11.06 -9.15 -1.95
N GLY A 80 -11.11 -8.32 -2.96
CA GLY A 80 -12.05 -7.23 -3.05
C GLY A 80 -11.87 -6.33 -1.85
N ASP A 81 -12.96 -6.04 -1.16
CA ASP A 81 -12.88 -5.18 0.00
C ASP A 81 -12.62 -5.96 1.27
N GLY A 82 -12.51 -7.24 1.21
CA GLY A 82 -12.33 -8.06 2.39
C GLY A 82 -10.90 -8.50 2.55
N ALA A 83 -10.50 -8.81 3.75
CA ALA A 83 -9.15 -9.29 4.02
C ALA A 83 -9.09 -10.05 5.33
N PHE A 84 -8.02 -10.79 5.51
CA PHE A 84 -7.75 -11.41 6.79
C PHE A 84 -6.26 -11.61 6.93
N VAL A 85 -5.80 -11.85 8.15
CA VAL A 85 -4.39 -12.08 8.43
C VAL A 85 -4.23 -13.42 9.11
N GLU A 86 -3.24 -14.19 8.64
CA GLU A 86 -2.91 -15.45 9.27
C GLU A 86 -1.55 -15.36 9.90
N ARG A 87 -1.31 -16.16 10.92
CA ARG A 87 0.02 -16.33 11.48
C ARG A 87 0.21 -17.82 11.62
N ASP A 88 1.28 -18.32 11.05
CA ASP A 88 1.58 -19.76 11.08
C ASP A 88 0.41 -20.60 10.56
N GLY A 89 -0.28 -20.09 9.56
CA GLY A 89 -1.38 -20.82 8.94
C GLY A 89 -2.72 -20.70 9.66
N HIS A 90 -2.78 -19.95 10.74
CA HIS A 90 -4.04 -19.79 11.46
C HIS A 90 -4.52 -18.36 11.35
N ILE A 91 -5.80 -18.17 11.08
CA ILE A 91 -6.35 -16.82 10.94
C ILE A 91 -6.39 -16.19 12.31
N ILE A 92 -5.69 -15.06 12.47
CA ILE A 92 -5.66 -14.37 13.73
C ILE A 92 -6.42 -13.05 13.67
N VAL A 93 -6.64 -12.49 12.48
CA VAL A 93 -7.45 -11.29 12.32
C VAL A 93 -8.37 -11.56 11.15
N ASN A 94 -9.67 -11.47 11.36
CA ASN A 94 -10.62 -11.87 10.34
C ASN A 94 -11.66 -10.79 10.11
N ASP A 95 -12.46 -10.97 9.08
CA ASP A 95 -13.57 -10.09 8.77
C ASP A 95 -13.13 -8.63 8.60
N CYS A 96 -12.01 -8.44 7.96
CA CYS A 96 -11.52 -7.10 7.70
C CYS A 96 -12.21 -6.53 6.48
N LEU A 97 -12.81 -5.36 6.63
CA LEU A 97 -13.46 -4.69 5.53
C LEU A 97 -12.78 -3.37 5.28
N LEU A 98 -12.46 -3.11 4.03
CA LEU A 98 -11.79 -1.89 3.66
C LEU A 98 -12.73 -0.73 3.86
N GLN A 99 -12.25 0.30 4.51
CA GLN A 99 -13.04 1.48 4.79
C GLN A 99 -12.79 2.52 3.71
N PRO A 100 -13.79 3.29 3.36
CA PRO A 100 -13.58 4.32 2.36
C PRO A 100 -12.59 5.35 2.89
N ALA A 101 -11.90 5.99 1.98
CA ALA A 101 -10.96 7.01 2.38
C ALA A 101 -11.67 8.10 3.13
N PRO A 102 -11.08 8.67 4.12
CA PRO A 102 -11.72 9.72 4.87
C PRO A 102 -11.92 10.92 4.02
N VAL A 103 -13.10 11.46 4.08
CA VAL A 103 -13.39 12.53 3.29
C VAL A 103 -13.04 13.70 4.04
N LEU A 104 -12.22 14.54 3.63
CA LEU A 104 -11.90 15.60 4.32
C LEU A 104 -12.74 16.60 4.15
N SER A 105 -13.71 16.70 4.52
CA SER A 105 -14.57 17.61 4.26
C SER A 105 -14.15 18.72 4.84
N LEU A 106 -13.83 19.39 4.90
CA LEU A 106 -13.54 20.48 5.43
C LEU A 106 -14.29 21.42 5.39
#